data_0ae847a23f153cc96d69ec23190db858
#
_entry.id   0ae847a23f153cc96d69ec23190db858
#
_cell.length_a   1.000
_cell.length_b   1.000
_cell.length_c   1.000
_cell.angle_alpha   90.00
_cell.angle_beta   90.00
_cell.angle_gamma   90.00
#
_symmetry.space_group_name_H-M   'P 1'
#
loop_
_entity.id
_entity.type
_entity.pdbx_description
1 polymer ?
#
loop_
_entity_poly.entity_id
_entity_poly.type
_entity_poly.pdbx_seq_one_letter_code
_entity_poly.pdbx_strand_id
1 'polypeptide(L)'
;VISEPELNGAYGDAFGPTVPAAPLEGAPPPTRERRPPAGWVWALGGALTASAVWAGGLYALGDRGDHDAPPVAYRVPTDLCAEVKPTGLARLMGKLTEQPRHTETPHAAVDWFSCTLSVQGAATKSGWKKESQVYVTMAVHKKTDPEPEFDADVDHDRWALGTAERSGIVGLGEQAVMLTGESLPGPQLRVVDGGVVFSMEASENWGWAEAHEPKGDQPEGDLDDTALQSALVEDMGTLMNALKKRAG
;
A
#
# COMPACT_ATOMS: atom_id res chain seq x y z
N VAL A 1 -7.33 -4.83 -25.41
CA VAL A 1 -7.00 -4.57 -26.82
C VAL A 1 -6.67 -3.10 -26.90
N ILE A 2 -5.40 -2.76 -26.98
CA ILE A 2 -4.92 -1.38 -27.11
C ILE A 2 -4.71 -1.16 -28.61
N SER A 3 -5.44 -0.22 -29.19
CA SER A 3 -5.29 0.18 -30.59
C SER A 3 -4.17 1.20 -30.70
N GLU A 4 -3.15 0.90 -31.51
CA GLU A 4 -2.10 1.84 -31.91
C GLU A 4 -2.65 2.87 -32.91
N PRO A 5 -2.28 4.16 -32.83
CA PRO A 5 -2.65 5.15 -33.82
C PRO A 5 -1.74 5.01 -35.06
N GLU A 6 -2.31 4.73 -36.21
CA GLU A 6 -1.64 4.72 -37.50
C GLU A 6 -1.26 6.15 -37.93
N LEU A 7 0.05 6.40 -38.07
CA LEU A 7 0.59 7.59 -38.68
C LEU A 7 0.55 7.46 -40.21
N ASN A 8 -0.50 7.97 -40.83
CA ASN A 8 -0.57 8.15 -42.29
C ASN A 8 0.15 9.46 -42.69
N GLY A 9 1.46 9.35 -42.98
CA GLY A 9 2.24 10.43 -43.60
C GLY A 9 2.11 10.39 -45.10
N ALA A 10 1.29 11.25 -45.68
CA ALA A 10 1.26 11.47 -47.12
C ALA A 10 2.52 12.24 -47.56
N TYR A 11 3.45 11.56 -48.20
CA TYR A 11 4.52 12.19 -48.97
C TYR A 11 3.94 12.65 -50.32
N GLY A 12 3.74 13.95 -50.49
CA GLY A 12 3.44 14.57 -51.76
C GLY A 12 4.71 14.83 -52.56
N ASP A 13 4.87 14.10 -53.66
CA ASP A 13 5.87 14.36 -54.71
C ASP A 13 5.59 15.73 -55.36
N ALA A 14 6.55 16.65 -55.24
CA ALA A 14 6.59 17.87 -56.05
C ALA A 14 7.91 17.93 -56.80
N PHE A 15 8.01 17.17 -57.88
CA PHE A 15 9.02 17.42 -58.92
C PHE A 15 8.48 18.46 -59.89
N GLY A 16 8.92 19.73 -59.72
CA GLY A 16 8.76 20.74 -60.72
C GLY A 16 9.87 20.67 -61.80
N PRO A 17 9.60 21.08 -63.06
CA PRO A 17 10.56 20.91 -64.15
C PRO A 17 11.75 21.83 -63.99
N THR A 18 12.94 21.28 -64.17
CA THR A 18 14.23 21.99 -64.21
C THR A 18 14.34 22.83 -65.49
N VAL A 19 14.43 24.15 -65.31
CA VAL A 19 14.79 25.09 -66.40
C VAL A 19 16.32 25.22 -66.39
N PRO A 20 17.02 25.06 -67.55
CA PRO A 20 18.45 25.23 -67.60
C PRO A 20 18.82 26.73 -67.50
N ALA A 21 19.65 27.06 -66.51
CA ALA A 21 20.18 28.40 -66.32
C ALA A 21 21.36 28.67 -67.27
N ALA A 22 21.32 29.82 -67.93
CA ALA A 22 22.38 30.34 -68.77
C ALA A 22 23.62 30.70 -67.91
N PRO A 23 24.84 30.63 -68.48
CA PRO A 23 26.06 30.98 -67.76
C PRO A 23 26.20 32.50 -67.64
N LEU A 24 26.26 32.97 -66.42
CA LEU A 24 26.62 34.35 -66.07
C LEU A 24 28.14 34.43 -65.86
N GLU A 25 28.81 35.15 -66.74
CA GLU A 25 30.20 35.52 -66.67
C GLU A 25 30.43 36.55 -65.53
N GLY A 26 31.47 36.30 -64.70
CA GLY A 26 32.07 37.36 -63.90
C GLY A 26 31.56 37.54 -62.47
N ALA A 27 31.73 36.55 -61.62
CA ALA A 27 31.62 36.76 -60.17
C ALA A 27 33.01 37.02 -59.54
N PRO A 28 33.21 38.07 -58.71
CA PRO A 28 34.45 38.28 -57.97
C PRO A 28 34.73 37.13 -56.99
N PRO A 29 36.02 36.85 -56.66
CA PRO A 29 36.37 35.76 -55.78
C PRO A 29 35.71 35.94 -54.38
N PRO A 30 35.20 34.86 -53.77
CA PRO A 30 34.55 34.94 -52.49
C PRO A 30 35.52 35.40 -51.41
N THR A 31 35.22 36.50 -50.77
CA THR A 31 35.84 36.93 -49.53
C THR A 31 35.62 35.84 -48.48
N ARG A 32 36.72 35.34 -47.94
CA ARG A 32 36.74 34.30 -46.86
C ARG A 32 36.07 34.88 -45.61
N GLU A 33 34.75 34.77 -45.52
CA GLU A 33 34.04 35.05 -44.29
C GLU A 33 34.58 34.13 -43.18
N ARG A 34 35.08 34.75 -42.10
CA ARG A 34 35.42 34.06 -40.87
C ARG A 34 34.13 33.41 -40.37
N ARG A 35 34.01 32.09 -40.55
CA ARG A 35 32.93 31.33 -39.97
C ARG A 35 32.92 31.59 -38.45
N PRO A 36 31.80 32.00 -37.87
CA PRO A 36 31.67 32.09 -36.41
C PRO A 36 31.95 30.72 -35.80
N PRO A 37 32.56 30.66 -34.60
CA PRO A 37 32.86 29.39 -33.95
C PRO A 37 31.62 28.51 -33.90
N ALA A 38 31.78 27.31 -34.39
CA ALA A 38 30.73 26.38 -34.72
C ALA A 38 29.69 26.31 -33.62
N GLY A 39 28.40 26.46 -33.97
CA GLY A 39 27.27 26.47 -33.02
C GLY A 39 27.18 25.23 -32.11
N TRP A 40 27.95 24.18 -32.43
CA TRP A 40 28.07 23.00 -31.55
C TRP A 40 28.70 23.31 -30.17
N VAL A 41 29.56 24.34 -30.07
CA VAL A 41 30.14 24.77 -28.77
C VAL A 41 29.09 25.37 -27.88
N TRP A 42 28.14 26.12 -28.45
CA TRP A 42 27.00 26.66 -27.72
C TRP A 42 26.00 25.57 -27.34
N ALA A 43 25.79 24.55 -28.18
CA ALA A 43 24.96 23.41 -27.90
C ALA A 43 25.52 22.54 -26.75
N LEU A 44 26.87 22.31 -26.77
CA LEU A 44 27.51 21.60 -25.66
C LEU A 44 27.49 22.40 -24.36
N GLY A 45 27.74 23.71 -24.41
CA GLY A 45 27.65 24.60 -23.25
C GLY A 45 26.23 24.60 -22.64
N GLY A 46 25.20 24.67 -23.48
CA GLY A 46 23.81 24.59 -23.05
C GLY A 46 23.42 23.24 -22.45
N ALA A 47 23.87 22.14 -23.04
CA ALA A 47 23.63 20.80 -22.52
C ALA A 47 24.29 20.57 -21.15
N LEU A 48 25.54 21.01 -20.99
CA LEU A 48 26.25 20.90 -19.71
C LEU A 48 25.63 21.73 -18.61
N THR A 49 25.21 22.98 -18.91
CA THR A 49 24.50 23.81 -17.92
C THR A 49 23.14 23.26 -17.56
N ALA A 50 22.38 22.79 -18.52
CA ALA A 50 21.10 22.13 -18.25
C ALA A 50 21.25 20.89 -17.38
N SER A 51 22.25 20.03 -17.70
CA SER A 51 22.55 18.83 -16.92
C SER A 51 23.01 19.17 -15.49
N ALA A 52 23.81 20.21 -15.30
CA ALA A 52 24.27 20.65 -13.99
C ALA A 52 23.11 21.23 -13.16
N VAL A 53 22.20 22.00 -13.76
CA VAL A 53 21.00 22.51 -13.10
C VAL A 53 20.06 21.38 -12.71
N TRP A 54 19.86 20.40 -13.60
CA TRP A 54 19.05 19.22 -13.28
C TRP A 54 19.69 18.35 -12.20
N ALA A 55 20.98 18.05 -12.31
CA ALA A 55 21.68 17.25 -11.29
C ALA A 55 21.72 17.97 -9.94
N GLY A 56 22.00 19.30 -9.95
CA GLY A 56 21.96 20.12 -8.74
C GLY A 56 20.54 20.24 -8.16
N GLY A 57 19.53 20.34 -9.01
CA GLY A 57 18.12 20.33 -8.60
C GLY A 57 17.71 19.00 -8.00
N LEU A 58 18.04 17.89 -8.62
CA LEU A 58 17.77 16.54 -8.10
C LEU A 58 18.53 16.28 -6.80
N TYR A 59 19.80 16.72 -6.69
CA TYR A 59 20.56 16.62 -5.45
C TYR A 59 19.93 17.46 -4.32
N ALA A 60 19.57 18.71 -4.60
CA ALA A 60 18.95 19.60 -3.62
C ALA A 60 17.52 19.22 -3.23
N LEU A 61 16.79 18.54 -4.13
CA LEU A 61 15.42 18.04 -3.88
C LEU A 61 15.42 16.61 -3.36
N GLY A 62 16.40 15.78 -3.76
CA GLY A 62 16.54 14.39 -3.31
C GLY A 62 16.91 14.29 -1.83
N ASP A 63 17.67 15.27 -1.32
CA ASP A 63 18.02 15.34 0.10
C ASP A 63 16.83 15.80 1.00
N ARG A 64 15.71 16.24 0.39
CA ARG A 64 14.47 16.55 1.10
C ARG A 64 13.53 15.35 1.27
N GLY A 65 13.90 14.21 0.73
CA GLY A 65 13.13 12.96 0.83
C GLY A 65 13.63 11.98 1.89
N ASP A 66 14.76 12.23 2.54
CA ASP A 66 15.12 11.55 3.78
C ASP A 66 14.34 12.23 4.92
N HIS A 67 13.04 11.97 4.98
CA HIS A 67 12.36 12.04 6.25
C HIS A 67 13.04 10.99 7.10
N ASP A 68 13.78 11.46 8.15
CA ASP A 68 14.37 10.57 9.12
C ASP A 68 13.33 9.53 9.51
N ALA A 69 13.66 8.26 9.36
CA ALA A 69 12.75 7.19 9.73
C ALA A 69 12.28 7.45 11.15
N PRO A 70 10.97 7.46 11.42
CA PRO A 70 10.49 7.74 12.75
C PRO A 70 11.11 6.74 13.71
N PRO A 71 11.47 7.16 14.94
CA PRO A 71 11.99 6.23 15.91
C PRO A 71 10.93 5.16 16.18
N VAL A 72 11.20 3.94 15.76
CA VAL A 72 10.27 2.82 15.98
C VAL A 72 10.05 2.62 17.47
N ALA A 73 8.85 2.95 17.94
CA ALA A 73 8.50 2.90 19.36
C ALA A 73 8.25 1.47 19.88
N TYR A 74 8.24 0.50 18.99
CA TYR A 74 7.87 -0.89 19.27
C TYR A 74 9.06 -1.83 19.09
N ARG A 75 9.11 -2.91 19.88
CA ARG A 75 10.02 -4.01 19.64
C ARG A 75 9.51 -4.89 18.51
N VAL A 76 10.40 -5.38 17.70
CA VAL A 76 10.09 -6.36 16.66
C VAL A 76 9.89 -7.72 17.34
N PRO A 77 8.71 -8.36 17.22
CA PRO A 77 8.49 -9.68 17.78
C PRO A 77 9.19 -10.76 16.92
N THR A 78 9.69 -11.80 17.54
CA THR A 78 10.13 -13.00 16.81
C THR A 78 8.96 -13.88 16.36
N ASP A 79 7.84 -13.75 17.04
CA ASP A 79 6.57 -14.41 16.74
C ASP A 79 5.44 -13.50 17.19
N LEU A 80 4.70 -12.94 16.21
CA LEU A 80 3.58 -12.07 16.50
C LEU A 80 2.45 -12.83 17.22
N CYS A 81 2.21 -14.09 16.87
CA CYS A 81 1.17 -14.90 17.50
C CYS A 81 1.39 -15.10 19.01
N ALA A 82 2.65 -15.21 19.43
CA ALA A 82 2.99 -15.34 20.84
C ALA A 82 2.65 -14.07 21.66
N GLU A 83 2.60 -12.91 20.99
CA GLU A 83 2.28 -11.61 21.60
C GLU A 83 0.79 -11.29 21.58
N VAL A 84 0.05 -11.79 20.59
CA VAL A 84 -1.40 -11.58 20.46
C VAL A 84 -2.14 -12.37 21.53
N LYS A 85 -2.83 -11.66 22.40
CA LYS A 85 -3.66 -12.24 23.47
C LYS A 85 -5.07 -11.67 23.40
N PRO A 86 -5.90 -12.20 22.48
CA PRO A 86 -7.20 -11.62 22.16
C PRO A 86 -8.25 -12.01 23.21
N THR A 87 -8.14 -11.49 24.42
CA THR A 87 -9.02 -11.84 25.54
C THR A 87 -10.44 -11.29 25.36
N GLY A 88 -10.57 -10.12 24.75
CA GLY A 88 -11.85 -9.50 24.40
C GLY A 88 -12.57 -10.33 23.33
N LEU A 89 -11.89 -10.59 22.22
CA LEU A 89 -12.42 -11.39 21.11
C LEU A 89 -12.71 -12.84 21.54
N ALA A 90 -11.83 -13.45 22.35
CA ALA A 90 -12.06 -14.82 22.83
C ALA A 90 -13.30 -14.97 23.72
N ARG A 91 -13.76 -13.92 24.39
CA ARG A 91 -15.03 -13.92 25.14
C ARG A 91 -16.24 -14.00 24.23
N LEU A 92 -16.15 -13.42 23.02
CA LEU A 92 -17.24 -13.36 22.05
C LEU A 92 -17.21 -14.57 21.10
N MET A 93 -16.03 -14.88 20.56
CA MET A 93 -15.86 -15.89 19.51
C MET A 93 -15.51 -17.27 20.01
N GLY A 94 -15.10 -17.40 21.28
CA GLY A 94 -14.61 -18.64 21.86
C GLY A 94 -13.09 -18.73 21.90
N LYS A 95 -12.55 -19.86 22.35
CA LYS A 95 -11.10 -20.05 22.51
C LYS A 95 -10.39 -20.10 21.16
N LEU A 96 -9.83 -18.98 20.80
CA LEU A 96 -8.99 -18.83 19.59
C LEU A 96 -7.68 -19.61 19.78
N THR A 97 -7.33 -20.37 18.76
CA THR A 97 -6.07 -21.12 18.70
C THR A 97 -5.26 -20.65 17.52
N GLU A 98 -3.96 -20.67 17.67
CA GLU A 98 -3.04 -20.34 16.59
C GLU A 98 -3.23 -21.32 15.42
N GLN A 99 -3.49 -20.78 14.24
CA GLN A 99 -3.30 -21.51 13.00
C GLN A 99 -1.84 -21.37 12.62
N PRO A 100 -1.16 -22.38 12.12
CA PRO A 100 0.29 -22.36 11.87
C PRO A 100 0.64 -21.47 10.67
N ARG A 101 0.34 -20.20 10.73
CA ARG A 101 0.66 -19.16 9.73
C ARG A 101 1.10 -17.88 10.41
N HIS A 102 2.13 -17.99 11.23
CA HIS A 102 3.03 -16.88 11.45
C HIS A 102 3.81 -16.66 10.15
N THR A 103 3.73 -15.47 9.57
CA THR A 103 4.61 -15.08 8.46
C THR A 103 5.39 -13.85 8.86
N GLU A 104 6.68 -13.92 8.62
CA GLU A 104 7.60 -12.81 8.70
C GLU A 104 8.18 -12.56 7.32
N THR A 105 8.06 -11.32 6.84
CA THR A 105 8.64 -10.92 5.55
C THR A 105 9.50 -9.68 5.78
N PRO A 106 10.81 -9.87 6.04
CA PRO A 106 11.74 -8.77 6.20
C PRO A 106 12.00 -8.09 4.86
N HIS A 107 11.97 -6.76 4.85
CA HIS A 107 12.31 -5.96 3.68
C HIS A 107 13.15 -4.75 4.10
N ALA A 108 13.91 -4.17 3.15
CA ALA A 108 14.77 -3.04 3.43
C ALA A 108 14.02 -1.78 3.92
N ALA A 109 12.75 -1.62 3.59
CA ALA A 109 11.92 -0.48 3.95
C ALA A 109 10.87 -0.78 5.02
N VAL A 110 10.29 -1.98 5.02
CA VAL A 110 9.18 -2.38 5.92
C VAL A 110 9.33 -3.85 6.28
N ASP A 111 9.27 -4.20 7.55
CA ASP A 111 9.14 -5.58 7.99
C ASP A 111 7.66 -5.89 8.25
N TRP A 112 7.18 -6.97 7.67
CA TRP A 112 5.79 -7.41 7.81
C TRP A 112 5.70 -8.64 8.69
N PHE A 113 4.76 -8.61 9.63
CA PHE A 113 4.41 -9.72 10.51
C PHE A 113 2.92 -9.97 10.41
N SER A 114 2.51 -11.23 10.42
CA SER A 114 1.10 -11.59 10.51
C SER A 114 0.87 -12.76 11.45
N CYS A 115 -0.30 -12.79 12.05
CA CYS A 115 -0.79 -13.87 12.90
C CYS A 115 -2.26 -14.14 12.58
N THR A 116 -2.60 -15.41 12.40
CA THR A 116 -3.99 -15.86 12.25
C THR A 116 -4.35 -16.75 13.41
N LEU A 117 -5.43 -16.40 14.09
CA LEU A 117 -6.04 -17.20 15.15
C LEU A 117 -7.43 -17.63 14.69
N SER A 118 -7.85 -18.85 14.97
CA SER A 118 -9.20 -19.29 14.62
C SER A 118 -9.81 -20.20 15.67
N VAL A 119 -11.13 -20.29 15.63
CA VAL A 119 -11.90 -21.30 16.33
C VAL A 119 -12.88 -21.93 15.35
N GLN A 120 -12.94 -23.24 15.34
CA GLN A 120 -13.92 -23.99 14.56
C GLN A 120 -15.04 -24.46 15.47
N GLY A 121 -16.26 -24.02 15.19
CA GLY A 121 -17.46 -24.49 15.87
C GLY A 121 -17.80 -25.94 15.48
N ALA A 122 -18.65 -26.58 16.27
CA ALA A 122 -19.25 -27.85 15.90
C ALA A 122 -20.17 -27.68 14.68
N ALA A 123 -20.27 -28.71 13.85
CA ALA A 123 -21.23 -28.72 12.77
C ALA A 123 -22.67 -28.68 13.30
N THR A 124 -23.51 -27.87 12.67
CA THR A 124 -24.96 -27.84 12.92
C THR A 124 -25.62 -29.15 12.43
N LYS A 125 -26.86 -29.38 12.84
CA LYS A 125 -27.63 -30.53 12.32
C LYS A 125 -27.89 -30.49 10.82
N SER A 126 -27.86 -29.31 10.21
CA SER A 126 -27.97 -29.09 8.78
C SER A 126 -26.66 -29.24 8.02
N GLY A 127 -25.52 -29.43 8.73
CA GLY A 127 -24.20 -29.61 8.11
C GLY A 127 -23.35 -28.34 8.02
N TRP A 128 -23.90 -27.19 8.37
CA TRP A 128 -23.13 -25.94 8.43
C TRP A 128 -22.14 -25.94 9.58
N LYS A 129 -20.97 -25.41 9.34
CA LYS A 129 -19.90 -25.27 10.32
C LYS A 129 -19.47 -23.80 10.42
N LYS A 130 -19.51 -23.27 11.63
CA LYS A 130 -19.04 -21.92 11.93
C LYS A 130 -17.53 -21.91 12.09
N GLU A 131 -16.87 -20.96 11.47
CA GLU A 131 -15.45 -20.68 11.66
C GLU A 131 -15.29 -19.19 11.99
N SER A 132 -14.73 -18.90 13.15
CA SER A 132 -14.40 -17.54 13.56
C SER A 132 -12.90 -17.35 13.45
N GLN A 133 -12.46 -16.21 12.91
CA GLN A 133 -11.06 -15.93 12.65
C GLN A 133 -10.68 -14.53 13.10
N VAL A 134 -9.48 -14.39 13.65
CA VAL A 134 -8.83 -13.10 13.93
C VAL A 134 -7.54 -13.05 13.15
N TYR A 135 -7.41 -12.04 12.29
CA TYR A 135 -6.21 -11.78 11.51
C TYR A 135 -5.53 -10.52 12.02
N VAL A 136 -4.27 -10.63 12.41
CA VAL A 136 -3.48 -9.54 12.95
C VAL A 136 -2.26 -9.31 12.09
N THR A 137 -1.98 -8.06 11.74
CA THR A 137 -0.75 -7.68 11.06
C THR A 137 -0.03 -6.56 11.80
N MET A 138 1.29 -6.52 11.63
CA MET A 138 2.17 -5.45 12.11
C MET A 138 3.18 -5.14 11.01
N ALA A 139 3.19 -3.90 10.55
CA ALA A 139 4.15 -3.40 9.56
C ALA A 139 5.07 -2.38 10.23
N VAL A 140 6.36 -2.70 10.31
CA VAL A 140 7.38 -1.84 10.92
C VAL A 140 8.09 -1.06 9.82
N HIS A 141 7.83 0.24 9.75
CA HIS A 141 8.44 1.13 8.76
C HIS A 141 9.85 1.55 9.20
N LYS A 142 10.84 1.35 8.32
CA LYS A 142 12.26 1.58 8.63
C LYS A 142 12.85 2.80 7.95
N LYS A 143 12.18 3.35 6.95
CA LYS A 143 12.71 4.46 6.13
C LYS A 143 11.81 5.69 6.09
N THR A 144 10.51 5.50 6.11
CA THR A 144 9.53 6.59 6.01
C THR A 144 8.53 6.49 7.14
N ASP A 145 8.04 7.64 7.58
CA ASP A 145 6.93 7.70 8.53
C ASP A 145 5.64 7.29 7.79
N PRO A 146 4.91 6.29 8.27
CA PRO A 146 3.65 5.87 7.67
C PRO A 146 2.47 6.81 7.98
N GLU A 147 2.56 7.70 8.98
CA GLU A 147 1.45 8.53 9.41
C GLU A 147 0.87 9.41 8.29
N PRO A 148 1.68 10.11 7.45
CA PRO A 148 1.15 10.94 6.37
C PRO A 148 0.40 10.17 5.28
N GLU A 149 0.70 8.89 5.10
CA GLU A 149 0.11 8.03 4.07
C GLU A 149 -1.05 7.17 4.61
N PHE A 150 -1.19 7.09 5.94
CA PHE A 150 -2.12 6.19 6.62
C PHE A 150 -3.58 6.40 6.19
N ASP A 151 -4.04 7.64 6.08
CA ASP A 151 -5.40 7.96 5.64
C ASP A 151 -5.65 7.53 4.19
N ALA A 152 -4.69 7.77 3.31
CA ALA A 152 -4.78 7.39 1.89
C ALA A 152 -4.81 5.86 1.74
N ASP A 153 -4.03 5.14 2.54
CA ASP A 153 -3.97 3.68 2.57
C ASP A 153 -5.29 3.07 3.06
N VAL A 154 -5.85 3.64 4.12
CA VAL A 154 -7.18 3.25 4.64
C VAL A 154 -8.27 3.50 3.61
N ASP A 155 -8.25 4.64 2.94
CA ASP A 155 -9.25 4.99 1.93
C ASP A 155 -9.10 4.14 0.66
N HIS A 156 -7.87 3.77 0.29
CA HIS A 156 -7.61 2.84 -0.80
C HIS A 156 -8.19 1.45 -0.50
N ASP A 157 -7.92 0.89 0.67
CA ASP A 157 -8.45 -0.40 1.10
C ASP A 157 -9.98 -0.38 1.14
N ARG A 158 -10.58 0.69 1.67
CA ARG A 158 -12.02 0.89 1.67
C ARG A 158 -12.61 0.90 0.25
N TRP A 159 -11.91 1.51 -0.71
CA TRP A 159 -12.33 1.54 -2.11
C TRP A 159 -12.25 0.15 -2.76
N ALA A 160 -11.19 -0.60 -2.48
CA ALA A 160 -11.00 -1.96 -2.97
C ALA A 160 -12.03 -2.94 -2.39
N LEU A 161 -12.50 -2.69 -1.16
CA LEU A 161 -13.47 -3.51 -0.45
C LEU A 161 -14.94 -3.06 -0.62
N GLY A 162 -15.20 -2.00 -1.40
CA GLY A 162 -16.55 -1.50 -1.67
C GLY A 162 -16.99 -0.39 -0.72
N THR A 163 -18.21 -0.49 -0.16
CA THR A 163 -18.86 0.57 0.64
C THR A 163 -18.57 0.45 2.15
N ALA A 164 -17.32 0.19 2.54
CA ALA A 164 -16.98 0.16 3.96
C ALA A 164 -17.17 1.54 4.62
N GLU A 165 -17.77 1.56 5.77
CA GLU A 165 -17.88 2.75 6.63
C GLU A 165 -16.58 2.91 7.44
N ARG A 166 -16.18 4.17 7.66
CA ARG A 166 -14.97 4.54 8.40
C ARG A 166 -15.35 5.34 9.64
N SER A 167 -14.85 4.96 10.80
CA SER A 167 -14.97 5.72 12.04
C SER A 167 -13.63 5.85 12.75
N GLY A 168 -13.29 7.06 13.23
CA GLY A 168 -12.08 7.31 13.99
C GLY A 168 -12.19 6.79 15.42
N ILE A 169 -11.11 6.20 15.95
CA ILE A 169 -11.02 5.73 17.33
C ILE A 169 -10.06 6.65 18.10
N VAL A 170 -10.53 7.27 19.14
CA VAL A 170 -9.75 8.22 19.96
C VAL A 170 -8.99 7.49 21.06
N GLY A 171 -7.73 7.87 21.28
CA GLY A 171 -6.92 7.37 22.40
C GLY A 171 -6.22 6.03 22.13
N LEU A 172 -6.13 5.61 20.88
CA LEU A 172 -5.40 4.42 20.46
C LEU A 172 -4.37 4.79 19.39
N GLY A 173 -3.08 4.79 19.76
CA GLY A 173 -1.99 5.23 18.87
C GLY A 173 -2.03 6.71 18.52
N GLU A 174 -1.30 7.11 17.50
CA GLU A 174 -1.30 8.46 16.91
C GLU A 174 -2.59 8.66 16.10
N GLN A 175 -2.99 7.64 15.34
CA GLN A 175 -4.25 7.59 14.61
C GLN A 175 -4.80 6.17 14.58
N ALA A 176 -6.10 6.03 14.76
CA ALA A 176 -6.79 4.74 14.66
C ALA A 176 -8.13 4.88 13.93
N VAL A 177 -8.44 3.88 13.10
CA VAL A 177 -9.64 3.84 12.26
C VAL A 177 -10.26 2.46 12.32
N MET A 178 -11.57 2.42 12.58
CA MET A 178 -12.41 1.24 12.45
C MET A 178 -13.08 1.25 11.07
N LEU A 179 -12.97 0.16 10.35
CA LEU A 179 -13.70 -0.11 9.11
C LEU A 179 -14.78 -1.14 9.37
N THR A 180 -15.99 -0.84 8.91
CA THR A 180 -17.17 -1.72 9.03
C THR A 180 -17.97 -1.70 7.73
N GLY A 181 -18.79 -2.68 7.48
CA GLY A 181 -19.68 -2.73 6.32
C GLY A 181 -19.95 -4.15 5.83
N GLU A 182 -21.03 -4.31 5.07
CA GLU A 182 -21.48 -5.62 4.55
C GLU A 182 -20.50 -6.27 3.57
N SER A 183 -19.62 -5.47 2.95
CA SER A 183 -18.61 -5.97 2.01
C SER A 183 -17.36 -6.51 2.71
N LEU A 184 -17.20 -6.27 4.01
CA LEU A 184 -16.10 -6.77 4.80
C LEU A 184 -16.46 -8.14 5.42
N PRO A 185 -15.49 -9.04 5.57
CA PRO A 185 -15.72 -10.30 6.30
C PRO A 185 -16.01 -10.09 7.79
N GLY A 186 -15.72 -8.91 8.31
CA GLY A 186 -15.94 -8.45 9.67
C GLY A 186 -15.32 -7.09 9.93
N PRO A 187 -15.51 -6.50 11.12
CA PRO A 187 -14.91 -5.22 11.47
C PRO A 187 -13.37 -5.32 11.47
N GLN A 188 -12.71 -4.29 10.93
CA GLN A 188 -11.27 -4.17 10.86
C GLN A 188 -10.81 -2.89 11.56
N LEU A 189 -9.90 -3.03 12.51
CA LEU A 189 -9.23 -1.91 13.19
C LEU A 189 -7.84 -1.73 12.65
N ARG A 190 -7.52 -0.51 12.19
CA ARG A 190 -6.16 -0.11 11.77
C ARG A 190 -5.64 1.00 12.68
N VAL A 191 -4.37 0.93 13.04
CA VAL A 191 -3.72 1.89 13.95
C VAL A 191 -2.33 2.21 13.43
N VAL A 192 -1.98 3.49 13.37
CA VAL A 192 -0.59 3.94 13.20
C VAL A 192 -0.09 4.53 14.52
N ASP A 193 1.11 4.13 14.94
CA ASP A 193 1.78 4.66 16.13
C ASP A 193 3.29 4.38 16.07
N GLY A 194 4.10 5.40 16.25
CA GLY A 194 5.56 5.28 16.40
C GLY A 194 6.25 4.51 15.27
N GLY A 195 5.93 4.82 14.01
CA GLY A 195 6.52 4.20 12.83
C GLY A 195 6.04 2.78 12.54
N VAL A 196 4.96 2.34 13.17
CA VAL A 196 4.35 1.01 12.98
C VAL A 196 2.88 1.13 12.62
N VAL A 197 2.44 0.36 11.62
CA VAL A 197 1.03 0.18 11.31
C VAL A 197 0.57 -1.19 11.80
N PHE A 198 -0.44 -1.20 12.64
CA PHE A 198 -1.12 -2.40 13.11
C PHE A 198 -2.46 -2.53 12.40
N SER A 199 -2.87 -3.78 12.12
CA SER A 199 -4.24 -4.09 11.71
C SER A 199 -4.72 -5.33 12.47
N MET A 200 -5.99 -5.31 12.87
CA MET A 200 -6.66 -6.45 13.47
C MET A 200 -8.08 -6.55 12.90
N GLU A 201 -8.40 -7.71 12.35
CA GLU A 201 -9.71 -8.03 11.77
C GLU A 201 -10.30 -9.23 12.50
N ALA A 202 -11.58 -9.18 12.78
CA ALA A 202 -12.31 -10.30 13.34
C ALA A 202 -13.45 -10.66 12.39
N SER A 203 -13.48 -11.89 11.92
CA SER A 203 -14.47 -12.38 10.96
C SER A 203 -15.11 -13.68 11.42
N GLU A 204 -16.35 -13.87 10.96
CA GLU A 204 -17.12 -15.08 11.15
C GLU A 204 -17.59 -15.59 9.79
N ASN A 205 -17.26 -16.83 9.49
CA ASN A 205 -17.62 -17.47 8.24
C ASN A 205 -18.36 -18.77 8.51
N TRP A 206 -19.28 -19.09 7.62
CA TRP A 206 -19.97 -20.37 7.60
C TRP A 206 -19.48 -21.20 6.42
N GLY A 207 -19.09 -22.43 6.67
CA GLY A 207 -18.72 -23.39 5.68
C GLY A 207 -19.37 -24.73 5.95
N TRP A 208 -18.99 -25.77 5.22
CA TRP A 208 -19.39 -27.13 5.49
C TRP A 208 -18.19 -28.07 5.47
N ALA A 209 -18.25 -29.09 6.32
CA ALA A 209 -17.10 -29.97 6.55
C ALA A 209 -17.09 -31.24 5.65
N GLU A 210 -18.20 -31.52 4.96
CA GLU A 210 -18.38 -32.75 4.21
C GLU A 210 -18.44 -32.49 2.69
N ALA A 211 -18.29 -33.55 1.90
CA ALA A 211 -18.34 -33.48 0.43
C ALA A 211 -19.73 -33.11 -0.13
N HIS A 212 -20.71 -32.90 0.74
CA HIS A 212 -22.09 -32.59 0.38
C HIS A 212 -22.48 -31.21 0.93
N GLU A 213 -23.12 -30.42 0.08
CA GLU A 213 -23.69 -29.14 0.46
C GLU A 213 -24.70 -29.29 1.60
N PRO A 214 -24.62 -28.41 2.63
CA PRO A 214 -25.58 -28.48 3.74
C PRO A 214 -26.99 -28.21 3.28
N LYS A 215 -27.95 -28.74 4.01
CA LYS A 215 -29.38 -28.55 3.72
C LYS A 215 -29.89 -27.26 4.37
N GLY A 216 -30.58 -26.45 3.58
CA GLY A 216 -31.20 -25.20 4.03
C GLY A 216 -30.25 -23.99 3.94
N ASP A 217 -30.79 -22.85 4.31
CA ASP A 217 -30.09 -21.57 4.25
C ASP A 217 -28.92 -21.52 5.24
N GLN A 218 -27.91 -20.70 4.91
CA GLN A 218 -26.83 -20.39 5.82
C GLN A 218 -27.37 -19.72 7.08
N PRO A 219 -26.97 -20.17 8.29
CA PRO A 219 -27.36 -19.48 9.52
C PRO A 219 -26.89 -18.02 9.50
N GLU A 220 -27.68 -17.14 10.10
CA GLU A 220 -27.24 -15.77 10.35
C GLU A 220 -26.10 -15.76 11.38
N GLY A 221 -25.19 -14.77 11.28
CA GLY A 221 -24.12 -14.57 12.25
C GLY A 221 -24.70 -14.14 13.60
N ASP A 222 -24.17 -14.69 14.68
CA ASP A 222 -24.64 -14.41 16.04
C ASP A 222 -23.88 -13.26 16.73
N LEU A 223 -22.81 -12.75 16.09
CA LEU A 223 -21.94 -11.78 16.74
C LEU A 223 -22.48 -10.35 16.56
N ASP A 224 -22.53 -9.63 17.68
CA ASP A 224 -22.83 -8.20 17.70
C ASP A 224 -21.59 -7.42 17.21
N ASP A 225 -21.73 -6.72 16.10
CA ASP A 225 -20.67 -5.90 15.51
C ASP A 225 -20.13 -4.85 16.48
N THR A 226 -20.98 -4.24 17.31
CA THR A 226 -20.55 -3.26 18.32
C THR A 226 -19.69 -3.90 19.40
N ALA A 227 -20.05 -5.11 19.82
CA ALA A 227 -19.25 -5.87 20.78
C ALA A 227 -17.92 -6.30 20.18
N LEU A 228 -17.89 -6.73 18.90
CA LEU A 228 -16.64 -7.04 18.18
C LEU A 228 -15.73 -5.83 18.05
N GLN A 229 -16.26 -4.67 17.65
CA GLN A 229 -15.48 -3.43 17.55
C GLN A 229 -14.85 -3.05 18.89
N SER A 230 -15.61 -3.15 19.97
CA SER A 230 -15.11 -2.87 21.32
C SER A 230 -14.01 -3.84 21.75
N ALA A 231 -14.16 -5.13 21.42
CA ALA A 231 -13.16 -6.15 21.70
C ALA A 231 -11.87 -5.95 20.86
N LEU A 232 -12.01 -5.55 19.60
CA LEU A 232 -10.87 -5.21 18.75
C LEU A 232 -10.04 -4.06 19.34
N VAL A 233 -10.68 -3.02 19.83
CA VAL A 233 -9.99 -1.88 20.48
C VAL A 233 -9.28 -2.31 21.76
N GLU A 234 -9.93 -3.12 22.62
CA GLU A 234 -9.35 -3.66 23.86
C GLU A 234 -8.11 -4.51 23.57
N ASP A 235 -8.22 -5.46 22.64
CA ASP A 235 -7.18 -6.42 22.32
C ASP A 235 -6.03 -5.78 21.54
N MET A 236 -6.30 -4.83 20.65
CA MET A 236 -5.28 -4.03 19.97
C MET A 236 -4.47 -3.20 20.98
N GLY A 237 -5.13 -2.51 21.89
CA GLY A 237 -4.46 -1.75 22.95
C GLY A 237 -3.57 -2.65 23.82
N THR A 238 -4.02 -3.86 24.11
CA THR A 238 -3.23 -4.87 24.86
C THR A 238 -1.99 -5.28 24.08
N LEU A 239 -2.13 -5.58 22.79
CA LEU A 239 -1.01 -5.95 21.90
C LEU A 239 0.01 -4.81 21.80
N MET A 240 -0.44 -3.60 21.52
CA MET A 240 0.44 -2.42 21.40
C MET A 240 1.22 -2.18 22.71
N ASN A 241 0.57 -2.27 23.86
CA ASN A 241 1.22 -2.13 25.15
C ASN A 241 2.24 -3.24 25.43
N ALA A 242 1.97 -4.47 25.01
CA ALA A 242 2.92 -5.59 25.16
C ALA A 242 4.17 -5.42 24.30
N LEU A 243 4.03 -4.80 23.11
CA LEU A 243 5.12 -4.58 22.17
C LEU A 243 5.86 -3.25 22.37
N LYS A 244 5.26 -2.27 23.07
CA LYS A 244 5.88 -0.95 23.26
C LYS A 244 7.23 -1.07 23.98
N LYS A 245 8.25 -0.42 23.44
CA LYS A 245 9.57 -0.35 24.09
C LYS A 245 9.43 0.42 25.40
N ARG A 246 9.92 -0.15 26.47
CA ARG A 246 10.00 0.58 27.75
C ARG A 246 11.06 1.68 27.59
N ALA A 247 10.71 2.90 27.95
CA ALA A 247 11.71 3.96 28.11
C ALA A 247 12.70 3.48 29.17
N GLY A 248 13.98 3.29 28.75
CA GLY A 248 15.08 2.89 29.62
C GLY A 248 15.55 4.06 30.49
#